data_1652cb7dcb9d4e869f1f3391e3314b71
#
_entry.id   1652cb7dcb9d4e869f1f3391e3314b71
#
_cell.length_a   1.000
_cell.length_b   1.000
_cell.length_c   1.000
_cell.angle_alpha   90.00
_cell.angle_beta   90.00
_cell.angle_gamma   90.00
#
_symmetry.space_group_name_H-M   'P 1'
#
loop_
_entity.id
_entity.type
_entity.pdbx_description
1 polymer ?
#
loop_
_entity_poly.entity_id
_entity_poly.type
_entity_poly.pdbx_seq_one_letter_code
_entity_poly.pdbx_strand_id
1 'polypeptide(L)'
;MYKQNLKILVLDIETSPHTGFHWGLWQQNISINQLVESSTVLCWAAKWVGDKKIHFASIMESTHREMIKQVHTLIDEADAIITYNGKRFDMPTLNREFLLQGFKPPSPYKDIDLLQTAKNKFKFASNKLDYIAQELGVGQKTSHEGMPLWIECMSKNPKAWKLMKKYNCNDVLLTEQVYLKLQGWINIHPNYNLYNKDNVCPNCGSHNLQKRGVACNTKNMYQRFQCQGCGKWSRLNIPMSKLKSESVISI
;
A
#
# COMPACT_ATOMS: atom_id res chain seq x y z
N MET A 1 -16.73 -9.19 18.51
CA MET A 1 -15.63 -8.50 19.22
C MET A 1 -15.17 -7.33 18.36
N TYR A 2 -15.27 -6.10 18.86
CA TYR A 2 -14.71 -4.94 18.14
C TYR A 2 -13.18 -5.02 18.19
N LYS A 3 -12.49 -4.92 17.03
CA LYS A 3 -11.03 -4.79 16.98
C LYS A 3 -10.63 -3.53 17.78
N GLN A 4 -9.74 -3.68 18.76
CA GLN A 4 -9.34 -2.56 19.62
C GLN A 4 -8.38 -1.58 18.94
N ASN A 5 -7.66 -1.98 17.90
CA ASN A 5 -6.69 -1.16 17.18
C ASN A 5 -6.80 -1.36 15.67
N LEU A 6 -6.70 -0.26 14.92
CA LEU A 6 -6.61 -0.26 13.47
C LEU A 6 -5.30 -0.90 13.00
N LYS A 7 -5.37 -1.98 12.20
CA LYS A 7 -4.22 -2.69 11.65
C LYS A 7 -3.97 -2.26 10.20
N ILE A 8 -2.88 -1.56 9.96
CA ILE A 8 -2.46 -1.10 8.63
C ILE A 8 -1.16 -1.80 8.27
N LEU A 9 -1.18 -2.58 7.18
CA LEU A 9 -0.03 -3.33 6.68
C LEU A 9 0.61 -2.59 5.51
N VAL A 10 1.92 -2.37 5.54
CA VAL A 10 2.71 -2.00 4.36
C VAL A 10 3.26 -3.28 3.76
N LEU A 11 3.13 -3.44 2.45
CA LEU A 11 3.47 -4.68 1.75
C LEU A 11 4.15 -4.37 0.42
N ASP A 12 5.12 -5.20 0.06
CA ASP A 12 5.82 -5.21 -1.24
C ASP A 12 6.24 -6.64 -1.58
N ILE A 13 6.13 -7.04 -2.86
CA ILE A 13 6.50 -8.37 -3.33
C ILE A 13 7.52 -8.29 -4.46
N GLU A 14 8.33 -9.36 -4.59
CA GLU A 14 9.18 -9.58 -5.75
C GLU A 14 8.79 -10.85 -6.46
N THR A 15 8.77 -10.80 -7.79
CA THR A 15 8.38 -11.93 -8.63
C THR A 15 9.50 -12.38 -9.55
N SER A 16 9.49 -13.65 -9.93
CA SER A 16 10.29 -14.09 -11.08
C SER A 16 9.80 -13.40 -12.37
N PRO A 17 10.65 -13.22 -13.38
CA PRO A 17 10.18 -12.89 -14.71
C PRO A 17 9.39 -14.08 -15.31
N HIS A 18 8.64 -13.83 -16.37
CA HIS A 18 8.20 -14.89 -17.26
C HIS A 18 9.39 -15.45 -18.02
N THR A 19 9.43 -16.76 -18.24
CA THR A 19 10.42 -17.43 -19.09
C THR A 19 9.75 -17.94 -20.36
N GLY A 20 10.33 -17.67 -21.50
CA GLY A 20 9.73 -18.07 -22.78
C GLY A 20 10.72 -18.10 -23.94
N PHE A 21 10.35 -18.80 -25.01
CA PHE A 21 11.10 -18.84 -26.26
C PHE A 21 10.70 -17.70 -27.19
N HIS A 22 11.64 -17.05 -27.82
CA HIS A 22 11.43 -16.00 -28.81
C HIS A 22 12.49 -16.04 -29.91
N TRP A 23 12.13 -15.59 -31.11
CA TRP A 23 13.02 -15.63 -32.28
C TRP A 23 13.94 -14.42 -32.41
N GLY A 24 13.57 -13.30 -31.79
CA GLY A 24 14.33 -12.05 -31.85
C GLY A 24 14.36 -11.34 -30.51
N LEU A 25 15.22 -10.30 -30.39
CA LEU A 25 15.36 -9.51 -29.15
C LEU A 25 14.49 -8.24 -29.15
N TRP A 26 14.08 -7.76 -30.31
CA TRP A 26 13.42 -6.46 -30.45
C TRP A 26 11.97 -6.64 -30.93
N GLN A 27 11.07 -5.84 -30.39
CA GLN A 27 9.64 -5.74 -30.79
C GLN A 27 8.93 -7.11 -30.88
N GLN A 28 9.25 -8.01 -29.94
CA GLN A 28 8.65 -9.33 -29.90
C GLN A 28 7.32 -9.32 -29.12
N ASN A 29 6.26 -9.86 -29.75
CA ASN A 29 5.03 -10.24 -29.06
C ASN A 29 5.15 -11.73 -28.70
N ILE A 30 5.30 -12.01 -27.41
CA ILE A 30 5.42 -13.38 -26.91
C ILE A 30 4.01 -13.97 -26.74
N SER A 31 3.68 -14.98 -27.53
CA SER A 31 2.40 -15.70 -27.42
C SER A 31 2.44 -16.69 -26.24
N ILE A 32 1.25 -17.08 -25.78
CA ILE A 32 1.13 -18.03 -24.66
C ILE A 32 1.82 -19.38 -24.97
N ASN A 33 1.88 -19.78 -26.25
CA ASN A 33 2.52 -21.03 -26.68
C ASN A 33 4.06 -20.98 -26.59
N GLN A 34 4.64 -19.80 -26.46
CA GLN A 34 6.08 -19.59 -26.28
C GLN A 34 6.47 -19.51 -24.80
N LEU A 35 5.48 -19.43 -23.91
CA LEU A 35 5.71 -19.36 -22.46
C LEU A 35 6.17 -20.73 -21.93
N VAL A 36 7.32 -20.74 -21.27
CA VAL A 36 7.86 -21.92 -20.59
C VAL A 36 7.42 -21.91 -19.13
N GLU A 37 7.60 -20.76 -18.46
CA GLU A 37 7.23 -20.59 -17.05
C GLU A 37 6.56 -19.23 -16.84
N SER A 38 5.45 -19.24 -16.11
CA SER A 38 4.79 -18.02 -15.65
C SER A 38 5.53 -17.43 -14.45
N SER A 39 5.49 -16.11 -14.35
CA SER A 39 5.98 -15.39 -13.17
C SER A 39 5.31 -15.92 -11.88
N THR A 40 6.09 -16.08 -10.83
CA THR A 40 5.65 -16.47 -9.48
C THR A 40 6.25 -15.53 -8.45
N VAL A 41 5.65 -15.48 -7.24
CA VAL A 41 6.23 -14.70 -6.13
C VAL A 41 7.51 -15.38 -5.63
N LEU A 42 8.62 -14.64 -5.62
CA LEU A 42 9.91 -15.08 -5.10
C LEU A 42 10.05 -14.79 -3.59
N CYS A 43 9.63 -13.61 -3.18
CA CYS A 43 9.62 -13.18 -1.79
C CYS A 43 8.61 -12.04 -1.60
N TRP A 44 8.36 -11.75 -0.35
CA TRP A 44 7.60 -10.59 0.08
C TRP A 44 8.19 -10.02 1.37
N ALA A 45 8.04 -8.72 1.55
CA ALA A 45 8.27 -8.04 2.81
C ALA A 45 7.00 -7.31 3.25
N ALA A 46 6.74 -7.28 4.55
CA ALA A 46 5.59 -6.58 5.10
C ALA A 46 5.88 -6.02 6.49
N LYS A 47 5.21 -4.92 6.86
CA LYS A 47 5.39 -4.26 8.13
C LYS A 47 4.08 -3.64 8.60
N TRP A 48 3.72 -3.84 9.84
CA TRP A 48 2.63 -3.06 10.45
C TRP A 48 3.08 -1.61 10.66
N VAL A 49 2.25 -0.66 10.26
CA VAL A 49 2.55 0.77 10.44
C VAL A 49 2.77 1.06 11.92
N GLY A 50 3.90 1.69 12.23
CA GLY A 50 4.32 2.02 13.59
C GLY A 50 5.13 0.93 14.30
N ASP A 51 5.14 -0.31 13.85
CA ASP A 51 5.97 -1.36 14.41
C ASP A 51 7.43 -1.24 13.96
N LYS A 52 8.34 -1.82 14.73
CA LYS A 52 9.75 -1.93 14.34
C LYS A 52 10.05 -3.19 13.50
N LYS A 53 9.21 -4.23 13.66
CA LYS A 53 9.43 -5.54 13.04
C LYS A 53 9.01 -5.50 11.57
N ILE A 54 9.92 -5.96 10.69
CA ILE A 54 9.63 -6.27 9.31
C ILE A 54 9.48 -7.79 9.21
N HIS A 55 8.39 -8.23 8.59
CA HIS A 55 8.17 -9.62 8.21
C HIS A 55 8.73 -9.81 6.81
N PHE A 56 9.37 -10.94 6.59
CA PHE A 56 9.92 -11.32 5.30
C PHE A 56 9.82 -12.83 5.14
N ALA A 57 9.47 -13.30 3.97
CA ALA A 57 9.60 -14.70 3.58
C ALA A 57 9.97 -14.83 2.11
N SER A 58 10.65 -15.91 1.77
CA SER A 58 11.15 -16.18 0.42
C SER A 58 11.10 -17.66 0.11
N ILE A 59 11.15 -18.01 -1.18
CA ILE A 59 11.29 -19.39 -1.65
C ILE A 59 12.65 -20.00 -1.26
N MET A 60 13.59 -19.21 -0.78
CA MET A 60 14.87 -19.68 -0.25
C MET A 60 14.74 -20.19 1.19
N GLU A 61 13.85 -19.58 1.99
CA GLU A 61 13.71 -19.86 3.42
C GLU A 61 12.58 -20.88 3.72
N SER A 62 11.61 -21.02 2.80
CA SER A 62 10.44 -21.91 3.01
C SER A 62 9.90 -22.42 1.68
N THR A 63 8.94 -23.36 1.74
CA THR A 63 8.22 -23.76 0.54
C THR A 63 7.37 -22.60 0.01
N HIS A 64 7.15 -22.56 -1.31
CA HIS A 64 6.32 -21.53 -1.95
C HIS A 64 4.93 -21.42 -1.27
N ARG A 65 4.29 -22.58 -0.97
CA ARG A 65 2.99 -22.61 -0.30
C ARG A 65 3.01 -21.99 1.11
N GLU A 66 4.03 -22.30 1.90
CA GLU A 66 4.19 -21.73 3.24
C GLU A 66 4.44 -20.24 3.20
N MET A 67 5.29 -19.78 2.29
CA MET A 67 5.55 -18.37 2.07
C MET A 67 4.26 -17.61 1.71
N ILE A 68 3.46 -18.12 0.78
CA ILE A 68 2.17 -17.53 0.38
C ILE A 68 1.14 -17.59 1.50
N LYS A 69 1.09 -18.67 2.30
CA LYS A 69 0.23 -18.76 3.48
C LYS A 69 0.54 -17.69 4.52
N GLN A 70 1.82 -17.39 4.74
CA GLN A 70 2.24 -16.36 5.71
C GLN A 70 1.75 -14.97 5.30
N VAL A 71 1.93 -14.55 4.03
CA VAL A 71 1.44 -13.25 3.57
C VAL A 71 -0.09 -13.20 3.55
N HIS A 72 -0.76 -14.30 3.18
CA HIS A 72 -2.22 -14.39 3.26
C HIS A 72 -2.72 -14.13 4.67
N THR A 73 -2.09 -14.70 5.70
CA THR A 73 -2.46 -14.49 7.10
C THR A 73 -2.31 -13.01 7.50
N LEU A 74 -1.23 -12.34 7.09
CA LEU A 74 -1.04 -10.91 7.39
C LEU A 74 -2.09 -10.03 6.70
N ILE A 75 -2.42 -10.35 5.45
CA ILE A 75 -3.45 -9.65 4.67
C ILE A 75 -4.83 -9.86 5.30
N ASP A 76 -5.16 -11.09 5.73
CA ASP A 76 -6.42 -11.42 6.36
C ASP A 76 -6.65 -10.70 7.69
N GLU A 77 -5.57 -10.34 8.39
CA GLU A 77 -5.62 -9.56 9.62
C GLU A 77 -5.74 -8.05 9.40
N ALA A 78 -5.40 -7.55 8.20
CA ALA A 78 -5.28 -6.13 7.92
C ALA A 78 -6.64 -5.44 7.72
N ASP A 79 -6.81 -4.25 8.29
CA ASP A 79 -7.94 -3.34 7.98
C ASP A 79 -7.64 -2.48 6.74
N ALA A 80 -6.34 -2.23 6.48
CA ALA A 80 -5.87 -1.57 5.28
C ALA A 80 -4.49 -2.10 4.87
N ILE A 81 -4.22 -2.09 3.56
CA ILE A 81 -2.93 -2.43 2.99
C ILE A 81 -2.41 -1.23 2.22
N ILE A 82 -1.17 -0.87 2.49
CA ILE A 82 -0.43 0.19 1.81
C ILE A 82 0.58 -0.45 0.89
N THR A 83 0.54 -0.06 -0.37
CA THR A 83 1.48 -0.51 -1.40
C THR A 83 1.95 0.66 -2.25
N TYR A 84 2.95 0.43 -3.08
CA TYR A 84 3.35 1.34 -4.14
C TYR A 84 3.16 0.68 -5.52
N ASN A 85 2.08 1.03 -6.22
CA ASN A 85 1.57 0.38 -7.44
C ASN A 85 0.95 -1.02 -7.22
N GLY A 86 0.70 -1.40 -5.98
CA GLY A 86 0.25 -2.75 -5.64
C GLY A 86 -1.15 -3.07 -6.10
N LYS A 87 -2.00 -2.07 -6.29
CA LYS A 87 -3.33 -2.28 -6.85
C LYS A 87 -3.30 -2.90 -8.25
N ARG A 88 -2.22 -2.66 -9.02
CA ARG A 88 -2.03 -3.20 -10.36
C ARG A 88 -1.06 -4.38 -10.41
N PHE A 89 -0.20 -4.53 -9.41
CA PHE A 89 0.86 -5.53 -9.42
C PHE A 89 0.79 -6.48 -8.23
N ASP A 90 1.06 -6.02 -7.02
CA ASP A 90 1.19 -6.90 -5.85
C ASP A 90 -0.09 -7.65 -5.54
N MET A 91 -1.23 -6.94 -5.44
CA MET A 91 -2.48 -7.55 -5.00
C MET A 91 -3.08 -8.52 -6.03
N PRO A 92 -3.13 -8.21 -7.36
CA PRO A 92 -3.56 -9.18 -8.36
C PRO A 92 -2.63 -10.41 -8.43
N THR A 93 -1.32 -10.21 -8.26
CA THR A 93 -0.34 -11.30 -8.24
C THR A 93 -0.58 -12.22 -7.04
N LEU A 94 -0.70 -11.66 -5.83
CA LEU A 94 -0.99 -12.45 -4.63
C LEU A 94 -2.35 -13.15 -4.70
N ASN A 95 -3.38 -12.49 -5.20
CA ASN A 95 -4.70 -13.10 -5.39
C ASN A 95 -4.64 -14.30 -6.34
N ARG A 96 -3.85 -14.23 -7.42
CA ARG A 96 -3.58 -15.37 -8.29
C ARG A 96 -2.89 -16.50 -7.52
N GLU A 97 -1.87 -16.20 -6.74
CA GLU A 97 -1.17 -17.19 -5.92
C GLU A 97 -2.11 -17.83 -4.88
N PHE A 98 -2.95 -17.04 -4.22
CA PHE A 98 -3.95 -17.56 -3.27
C PHE A 98 -4.90 -18.53 -3.95
N LEU A 99 -5.42 -18.17 -5.12
CA LEU A 99 -6.32 -19.03 -5.89
C LEU A 99 -5.65 -20.34 -6.30
N LEU A 100 -4.43 -20.25 -6.87
CA LEU A 100 -3.68 -21.43 -7.34
C LEU A 100 -3.28 -22.36 -6.19
N GLN A 101 -3.03 -21.82 -4.98
CA GLN A 101 -2.70 -22.60 -3.79
C GLN A 101 -3.94 -23.09 -3.02
N GLY A 102 -5.16 -22.77 -3.49
CA GLY A 102 -6.41 -23.20 -2.87
C GLY A 102 -6.76 -22.43 -1.58
N PHE A 103 -6.21 -21.22 -1.38
CA PHE A 103 -6.63 -20.34 -0.29
C PHE A 103 -7.92 -19.62 -0.63
N LYS A 104 -8.74 -19.36 0.37
CA LYS A 104 -9.93 -18.50 0.23
C LYS A 104 -9.49 -17.03 0.10
N PRO A 105 -10.34 -16.16 -0.47
CA PRO A 105 -10.08 -14.72 -0.41
C PRO A 105 -9.85 -14.26 1.03
N PRO A 106 -8.87 -13.38 1.27
CA PRO A 106 -8.67 -12.79 2.60
C PRO A 106 -9.84 -11.87 2.98
N SER A 107 -9.90 -11.50 4.25
CA SER A 107 -10.88 -10.54 4.78
C SER A 107 -10.82 -9.22 3.98
N PRO A 108 -11.96 -8.53 3.79
CA PRO A 108 -11.97 -7.23 3.11
C PRO A 108 -11.12 -6.18 3.83
N TYR A 109 -10.31 -5.46 3.09
CA TYR A 109 -9.42 -4.39 3.56
C TYR A 109 -9.55 -3.14 2.69
N LYS A 110 -9.04 -2.00 3.16
CA LYS A 110 -8.87 -0.78 2.35
C LYS A 110 -7.53 -0.85 1.59
N ASP A 111 -7.60 -0.78 0.27
CA ASP A 111 -6.41 -0.78 -0.59
C ASP A 111 -5.91 0.66 -0.80
N ILE A 112 -4.76 1.00 -0.24
CA ILE A 112 -4.12 2.32 -0.28
C ILE A 112 -2.89 2.25 -1.18
N ASP A 113 -3.07 2.52 -2.47
CA ASP A 113 -1.97 2.61 -3.44
C ASP A 113 -1.39 4.03 -3.47
N LEU A 114 -0.15 4.19 -3.02
CA LEU A 114 0.51 5.48 -2.95
C LEU A 114 0.87 6.05 -4.32
N LEU A 115 1.11 5.20 -5.33
CA LEU A 115 1.29 5.65 -6.71
C LEU A 115 0.04 6.36 -7.23
N GLN A 116 -1.16 5.84 -6.92
CA GLN A 116 -2.42 6.48 -7.30
C GLN A 116 -2.59 7.83 -6.57
N THR A 117 -2.24 7.88 -5.28
CA THR A 117 -2.26 9.11 -4.51
C THR A 117 -1.29 10.14 -5.10
N ALA A 118 -0.05 9.75 -5.42
CA ALA A 118 0.94 10.61 -6.04
C ALA A 118 0.46 11.19 -7.38
N LYS A 119 -0.01 10.33 -8.29
CA LYS A 119 -0.53 10.75 -9.60
C LYS A 119 -1.74 11.69 -9.53
N ASN A 120 -2.66 11.42 -8.58
CA ASN A 120 -3.92 12.17 -8.50
C ASN A 120 -3.81 13.49 -7.74
N LYS A 121 -2.80 13.66 -6.88
CA LYS A 121 -2.68 14.83 -6.00
C LYS A 121 -1.49 15.72 -6.34
N PHE A 122 -0.47 15.19 -7.01
CA PHE A 122 0.78 15.90 -7.25
C PHE A 122 1.22 15.77 -8.70
N LYS A 123 2.04 16.70 -9.14
CA LYS A 123 2.66 16.70 -10.47
C LYS A 123 4.17 16.56 -10.31
N PHE A 124 4.61 15.39 -9.82
CA PHE A 124 6.03 15.06 -9.76
C PHE A 124 6.59 14.81 -11.18
N ALA A 125 7.87 15.10 -11.41
CA ALA A 125 8.53 14.80 -12.68
C ALA A 125 8.61 13.30 -12.96
N SER A 126 8.68 12.47 -11.90
CA SER A 126 8.57 11.01 -11.98
C SER A 126 7.71 10.49 -10.83
N ASN A 127 6.90 9.48 -11.12
CA ASN A 127 6.10 8.81 -10.10
C ASN A 127 6.72 7.46 -9.64
N LYS A 128 8.03 7.24 -9.86
CA LYS A 128 8.74 6.07 -9.30
C LYS A 128 8.92 6.27 -7.79
N LEU A 129 8.80 5.19 -7.00
CA LEU A 129 8.97 5.24 -5.54
C LEU A 129 10.28 5.90 -5.14
N ASP A 130 11.38 5.50 -5.78
CA ASP A 130 12.71 6.05 -5.49
C ASP A 130 12.78 7.56 -5.70
N TYR A 131 12.25 8.06 -6.83
CA TYR A 131 12.21 9.49 -7.13
C TYR A 131 11.40 10.27 -6.08
N ILE A 132 10.19 9.79 -5.78
CA ILE A 132 9.32 10.47 -4.79
C ILE A 132 9.94 10.44 -3.39
N ALA A 133 10.56 9.34 -3.00
CA ALA A 133 11.22 9.23 -1.71
C ALA A 133 12.38 10.21 -1.56
N GLN A 134 13.19 10.39 -2.62
CA GLN A 134 14.27 11.37 -2.66
C GLN A 134 13.75 12.80 -2.61
N GLU A 135 12.76 13.16 -3.43
CA GLU A 135 12.11 14.48 -3.42
C GLU A 135 11.51 14.84 -2.06
N LEU A 136 10.95 13.85 -1.36
CA LEU A 136 10.40 14.03 -0.01
C LEU A 136 11.46 13.98 1.11
N GLY A 137 12.72 13.70 0.78
CA GLY A 137 13.83 13.62 1.73
C GLY A 137 13.68 12.47 2.74
N VAL A 138 13.05 11.35 2.34
CA VAL A 138 12.79 10.22 3.24
C VAL A 138 13.67 8.99 2.98
N GLY A 139 14.51 9.03 1.95
CA GLY A 139 15.47 7.98 1.63
C GLY A 139 15.55 7.67 0.14
N GLN A 140 16.17 6.54 -0.17
CA GLN A 140 16.34 6.05 -1.53
C GLN A 140 16.30 4.52 -1.57
N LYS A 141 16.03 3.94 -2.74
CA LYS A 141 16.04 2.49 -2.94
C LYS A 141 17.45 1.90 -2.76
N THR A 142 17.51 0.63 -2.39
CA THR A 142 18.74 -0.13 -2.41
C THR A 142 19.19 -0.33 -3.87
N SER A 143 20.42 0.05 -4.19
CA SER A 143 20.97 -0.17 -5.54
C SER A 143 21.19 -1.65 -5.80
N HIS A 144 20.92 -2.08 -7.03
CA HIS A 144 21.16 -3.43 -7.55
C HIS A 144 21.38 -3.41 -9.06
N GLU A 145 21.89 -4.49 -9.62
CA GLU A 145 22.24 -4.59 -11.05
C GLU A 145 21.05 -4.90 -11.99
N GLY A 146 19.83 -4.89 -11.45
CA GLY A 146 18.62 -5.23 -12.22
C GLY A 146 18.43 -6.74 -12.39
N MET A 147 18.08 -7.20 -13.58
CA MET A 147 17.74 -8.61 -13.88
C MET A 147 18.76 -9.64 -13.38
N PRO A 148 20.08 -9.42 -13.40
CA PRO A 148 21.06 -10.35 -12.82
C PRO A 148 20.76 -10.75 -11.38
N LEU A 149 20.31 -9.83 -10.52
CA LEU A 149 19.95 -10.18 -9.14
C LEU A 149 18.80 -11.21 -9.08
N TRP A 150 17.77 -11.10 -9.92
CA TRP A 150 16.67 -12.06 -9.98
C TRP A 150 17.12 -13.42 -10.48
N ILE A 151 17.94 -13.47 -11.52
CA ILE A 151 18.52 -14.71 -12.06
C ILE A 151 19.33 -15.44 -10.99
N GLU A 152 20.17 -14.73 -10.27
CA GLU A 152 20.99 -15.28 -9.17
C GLU A 152 20.09 -15.78 -7.99
N CYS A 153 19.00 -15.07 -7.69
CA CYS A 153 18.03 -15.54 -6.68
C CYS A 153 17.34 -16.83 -7.10
N MET A 154 16.90 -16.92 -8.36
CA MET A 154 16.30 -18.14 -8.92
C MET A 154 17.30 -19.30 -8.92
N SER A 155 18.59 -19.02 -9.12
CA SER A 155 19.68 -19.98 -9.01
C SER A 155 20.06 -20.33 -7.56
N LYS A 156 19.30 -19.84 -6.58
CA LYS A 156 19.49 -20.06 -5.13
C LYS A 156 20.83 -19.56 -4.59
N ASN A 157 21.41 -18.50 -5.18
CA ASN A 157 22.65 -17.90 -4.68
C ASN A 157 22.38 -17.18 -3.34
N PRO A 158 23.04 -17.59 -2.23
CA PRO A 158 22.78 -16.99 -0.90
C PRO A 158 23.17 -15.51 -0.81
N LYS A 159 24.18 -15.06 -1.56
CA LYS A 159 24.57 -13.63 -1.58
C LYS A 159 23.51 -12.78 -2.26
N ALA A 160 22.95 -13.25 -3.38
CA ALA A 160 21.86 -12.60 -4.08
C ALA A 160 20.62 -12.51 -3.19
N TRP A 161 20.26 -13.58 -2.50
CA TRP A 161 19.13 -13.59 -1.55
C TRP A 161 19.32 -12.63 -0.37
N LYS A 162 20.54 -12.48 0.14
CA LYS A 162 20.84 -11.45 1.16
C LYS A 162 20.58 -10.03 0.64
N LEU A 163 20.98 -9.75 -0.61
CA LEU A 163 20.72 -8.47 -1.26
C LEU A 163 19.23 -8.27 -1.56
N MET A 164 18.53 -9.29 -2.09
CA MET A 164 17.11 -9.28 -2.37
C MET A 164 16.29 -8.99 -1.10
N LYS A 165 16.60 -9.66 0.01
CA LYS A 165 15.97 -9.39 1.31
C LYS A 165 16.16 -7.94 1.76
N LYS A 166 17.39 -7.43 1.65
CA LYS A 166 17.69 -6.03 1.98
C LYS A 166 16.90 -5.07 1.08
N TYR A 167 16.82 -5.35 -0.22
CA TYR A 167 16.12 -4.55 -1.20
C TYR A 167 14.61 -4.50 -0.90
N ASN A 168 13.94 -5.65 -0.83
CA ASN A 168 12.49 -5.74 -0.60
C ASN A 168 12.09 -5.17 0.78
N CYS A 169 12.87 -5.44 1.85
CA CYS A 169 12.64 -4.83 3.16
C CYS A 169 12.80 -3.30 3.14
N ASN A 170 13.78 -2.79 2.39
CA ASN A 170 13.97 -1.34 2.25
C ASN A 170 12.81 -0.68 1.48
N ASP A 171 12.26 -1.34 0.46
CA ASP A 171 11.10 -0.82 -0.28
C ASP A 171 9.87 -0.69 0.62
N VAL A 172 9.64 -1.63 1.53
CA VAL A 172 8.59 -1.53 2.55
C VAL A 172 8.81 -0.35 3.50
N LEU A 173 10.06 -0.17 4.00
CA LEU A 173 10.39 0.98 4.86
C LEU A 173 10.20 2.31 4.12
N LEU A 174 10.65 2.37 2.88
CA LEU A 174 10.54 3.57 2.05
C LEU A 174 9.07 3.89 1.76
N THR A 175 8.27 2.87 1.45
CA THR A 175 6.82 2.98 1.23
C THR A 175 6.12 3.49 2.48
N GLU A 176 6.48 3.03 3.68
CA GLU A 176 5.95 3.55 4.95
C GLU A 176 6.29 5.04 5.14
N GLN A 177 7.54 5.44 4.88
CA GLN A 177 7.97 6.84 5.03
C GLN A 177 7.23 7.76 4.04
N VAL A 178 7.08 7.33 2.79
CA VAL A 178 6.28 8.04 1.78
C VAL A 178 4.80 8.12 2.21
N TYR A 179 4.23 7.02 2.72
CA TYR A 179 2.88 7.03 3.27
C TYR A 179 2.69 8.09 4.36
N LEU A 180 3.60 8.17 5.33
CA LEU A 180 3.52 9.15 6.42
C LEU A 180 3.53 10.60 5.90
N LYS A 181 4.30 10.88 4.84
CA LYS A 181 4.31 12.21 4.19
C LYS A 181 3.02 12.48 3.41
N LEU A 182 2.46 11.47 2.74
CA LEU A 182 1.26 11.63 1.91
C LEU A 182 -0.04 11.44 2.69
N GLN A 183 0.00 11.00 3.95
CA GLN A 183 -1.16 10.57 4.74
C GLN A 183 -2.31 11.59 4.75
N GLY A 184 -2.02 12.88 4.90
CA GLY A 184 -3.02 13.94 4.88
C GLY A 184 -3.77 14.09 3.55
N TRP A 185 -3.24 13.57 2.45
CA TRP A 185 -3.79 13.65 1.10
C TRP A 185 -4.59 12.40 0.69
N ILE A 186 -4.47 11.31 1.46
CA ILE A 186 -5.18 10.05 1.19
C ILE A 186 -6.67 10.20 1.52
N ASN A 187 -7.56 9.87 0.58
CA ASN A 187 -9.00 10.01 0.77
C ASN A 187 -9.69 8.70 1.23
N ILE A 188 -9.12 7.54 0.89
CA ILE A 188 -9.70 6.22 1.16
C ILE A 188 -9.18 5.59 2.45
N HIS A 189 -8.56 6.38 3.32
CA HIS A 189 -8.01 5.90 4.59
C HIS A 189 -9.11 5.39 5.53
N PRO A 190 -8.91 4.28 6.26
CA PRO A 190 -9.80 3.88 7.35
C PRO A 190 -9.93 5.00 8.39
N ASN A 191 -11.13 5.12 8.97
CA ASN A 191 -11.38 6.17 9.95
C ASN A 191 -10.97 5.72 11.36
N TYR A 192 -9.93 6.32 11.91
CA TYR A 192 -9.43 6.04 13.27
C TYR A 192 -10.48 6.22 14.37
N ASN A 193 -11.50 7.07 14.16
CA ASN A 193 -12.57 7.24 15.14
C ASN A 193 -13.47 6.01 15.32
N LEU A 194 -13.43 5.04 14.38
CA LEU A 194 -14.14 3.77 14.54
C LEU A 194 -13.43 2.80 15.49
N TYR A 195 -12.17 3.08 15.82
CA TYR A 195 -11.29 2.25 16.65
C TYR A 195 -10.91 2.94 17.97
N ASN A 196 -11.22 4.23 18.11
CA ASN A 196 -10.91 5.04 19.29
C ASN A 196 -12.19 5.52 19.97
N LYS A 197 -12.13 5.65 21.32
CA LYS A 197 -13.23 6.23 22.12
C LYS A 197 -13.25 7.76 22.00
N ASP A 198 -12.08 8.38 21.85
CA ASP A 198 -11.94 9.82 21.76
C ASP A 198 -12.06 10.30 20.31
N ASN A 199 -12.43 11.57 20.15
CA ASN A 199 -12.49 12.19 18.82
C ASN A 199 -11.09 12.56 18.35
N VAL A 200 -10.58 11.80 17.38
CA VAL A 200 -9.22 11.95 16.83
C VAL A 200 -9.27 12.28 15.33
N CYS A 201 -8.13 12.62 14.76
CA CYS A 201 -8.02 12.76 13.32
C CYS A 201 -8.40 11.44 12.63
N PRO A 202 -9.39 11.45 11.71
CA PRO A 202 -9.84 10.22 11.05
C PRO A 202 -8.75 9.53 10.24
N ASN A 203 -7.68 10.26 9.86
CA ASN A 203 -6.63 9.76 8.96
C ASN A 203 -5.36 9.29 9.68
N CYS A 204 -4.98 9.91 10.82
CA CYS A 204 -3.74 9.56 11.51
C CYS A 204 -3.91 9.29 13.01
N GLY A 205 -5.12 9.38 13.54
CA GLY A 205 -5.40 9.13 14.96
C GLY A 205 -4.90 10.21 15.92
N SER A 206 -4.33 11.33 15.44
CA SER A 206 -3.84 12.42 16.29
C SER A 206 -4.98 13.14 17.00
N HIS A 207 -4.80 13.44 18.31
CA HIS A 207 -5.71 14.28 19.09
C HIS A 207 -5.56 15.78 18.78
N ASN A 208 -4.50 16.19 18.07
CA ASN A 208 -4.22 17.60 17.81
C ASN A 208 -5.06 18.12 16.63
N LEU A 209 -6.35 18.36 16.90
CA LEU A 209 -7.34 18.87 15.94
C LEU A 209 -7.64 20.34 16.24
N GLN A 210 -7.33 21.23 15.32
CA GLN A 210 -7.65 22.66 15.41
C GLN A 210 -8.98 22.95 14.71
N LYS A 211 -9.92 23.59 15.41
CA LYS A 211 -11.13 24.14 14.79
C LYS A 211 -10.77 25.25 13.81
N ARG A 212 -11.23 25.12 12.55
CA ARG A 212 -10.93 26.09 11.49
C ARG A 212 -12.13 26.35 10.59
N GLY A 213 -13.02 27.22 11.04
CA GLY A 213 -14.20 27.64 10.31
C GLY A 213 -15.21 26.51 10.08
N VAL A 214 -15.98 26.62 9.03
CA VAL A 214 -17.09 25.71 8.73
C VAL A 214 -16.93 25.05 7.37
N ALA A 215 -17.54 23.89 7.22
CA ALA A 215 -17.75 23.21 5.94
C ALA A 215 -19.24 23.16 5.65
N CYS A 216 -19.63 23.55 4.44
CA CYS A 216 -21.02 23.57 4.02
C CYS A 216 -21.26 22.59 2.88
N ASN A 217 -22.44 22.02 2.84
CA ASN A 217 -23.03 21.42 1.65
C ASN A 217 -24.34 22.17 1.34
N THR A 218 -25.11 21.71 0.36
CA THR A 218 -26.36 22.38 -0.07
C THR A 218 -27.42 22.54 1.03
N LYS A 219 -27.36 21.76 2.11
CA LYS A 219 -28.41 21.72 3.16
C LYS A 219 -27.90 21.98 4.57
N ASN A 220 -26.61 21.75 4.84
CA ASN A 220 -26.08 21.73 6.19
C ASN A 220 -24.76 22.47 6.32
N MET A 221 -24.50 22.97 7.51
CA MET A 221 -23.22 23.56 7.92
C MET A 221 -22.60 22.74 9.06
N TYR A 222 -21.29 22.51 9.02
CA TYR A 222 -20.55 21.64 9.95
C TYR A 222 -19.33 22.34 10.48
N GLN A 223 -18.97 22.09 11.76
CA GLN A 223 -17.66 22.50 12.29
C GLN A 223 -16.54 21.78 11.52
N ARG A 224 -15.59 22.54 10.98
CA ARG A 224 -14.42 22.02 10.28
C ARG A 224 -13.19 22.02 11.17
N PHE A 225 -12.32 21.04 10.96
CA PHE A 225 -11.07 20.87 11.67
C PHE A 225 -9.91 20.67 10.70
N GLN A 226 -8.72 21.12 11.13
CA GLN A 226 -7.46 20.73 10.51
C GLN A 226 -6.63 19.97 11.53
N CYS A 227 -6.13 18.78 11.16
CA CYS A 227 -5.18 18.03 11.97
C CYS A 227 -3.81 18.68 11.92
N GLN A 228 -3.20 18.96 13.06
CA GLN A 228 -1.87 19.55 13.13
C GLN A 228 -0.76 18.47 12.96
N GLY A 229 -1.11 17.18 13.04
CA GLY A 229 -0.18 16.07 12.79
C GLY A 229 0.03 15.79 11.30
N CYS A 230 -1.05 15.47 10.58
CA CYS A 230 -0.97 15.07 9.16
C CYS A 230 -1.50 16.12 8.16
N GLY A 231 -2.01 17.25 8.63
CA GLY A 231 -2.58 18.32 7.79
C GLY A 231 -3.99 18.03 7.24
N LYS A 232 -4.56 16.84 7.47
CA LYS A 232 -5.88 16.46 6.95
C LYS A 232 -6.98 17.39 7.44
N TRP A 233 -7.84 17.79 6.52
CA TRP A 233 -9.09 18.47 6.83
C TRP A 233 -10.22 17.48 7.07
N SER A 234 -11.01 17.72 8.12
CA SER A 234 -12.18 16.92 8.50
C SER A 234 -13.30 17.81 9.01
N ARG A 235 -14.48 17.26 9.20
CA ARG A 235 -15.62 17.95 9.80
C ARG A 235 -16.38 17.04 10.74
N LEU A 236 -17.18 17.61 11.64
CA LEU A 236 -18.13 16.81 12.41
C LEU A 236 -19.15 16.15 11.46
N ASN A 237 -19.67 15.02 11.86
CA ASN A 237 -20.80 14.34 11.19
C ASN A 237 -22.16 14.95 11.58
N ILE A 238 -22.25 15.65 12.75
CA ILE A 238 -23.44 16.34 13.21
C ILE A 238 -23.40 17.78 12.71
N PRO A 239 -24.43 18.26 12.00
CA PRO A 239 -24.48 19.64 11.53
C PRO A 239 -24.68 20.62 12.68
N MET A 240 -24.01 21.78 12.58
CA MET A 240 -24.21 22.93 13.46
C MET A 240 -25.53 23.66 13.13
N SER A 241 -25.85 23.71 11.85
CA SER A 241 -27.13 24.27 11.36
C SER A 241 -27.61 23.51 10.13
N LYS A 242 -28.91 23.51 9.92
CA LYS A 242 -29.61 22.92 8.77
C LYS A 242 -30.48 23.98 8.12
N LEU A 243 -30.65 23.93 6.79
CA LEU A 243 -31.67 24.71 6.13
C LEU A 243 -33.06 24.35 6.66
N LYS A 244 -33.93 25.35 6.75
CA LYS A 244 -35.38 25.13 7.01
C LYS A 244 -35.97 24.34 5.84
N SER A 245 -37.02 23.57 6.10
CA SER A 245 -37.66 22.71 5.09
C SER A 245 -38.17 23.47 3.86
N GLU A 246 -38.57 24.73 4.06
CA GLU A 246 -39.12 25.61 3.01
C GLU A 246 -38.05 26.44 2.26
N SER A 247 -36.77 26.25 2.58
CA SER A 247 -35.70 27.02 1.94
C SER A 247 -35.46 26.58 0.49
N VAL A 248 -35.31 27.55 -0.40
CA VAL A 248 -34.95 27.32 -1.81
C VAL A 248 -33.49 26.84 -1.88
N ILE A 249 -33.21 25.84 -2.71
CA ILE A 249 -31.86 25.34 -3.03
C ILE A 249 -31.66 25.38 -4.54
N SER A 250 -30.40 25.57 -4.97
CA SER A 250 -30.04 25.40 -6.38
C SER A 250 -30.16 23.94 -6.80
N ILE A 251 -30.65 23.71 -8.00
CA ILE A 251 -30.77 22.40 -8.68
C ILE A 251 -29.55 22.14 -9.53
#